data_736e8520d3f550c246f755476033ac5b
#
_entry.id   736e8520d3f550c246f755476033ac5b
#
_cell.length_a   1.000
_cell.length_b   1.000
_cell.length_c   1.000
_cell.angle_alpha   90.00
_cell.angle_beta   90.00
_cell.angle_gamma   90.00
#
_symmetry.space_group_name_H-M   'P 1'
#
loop_
_entity.id
_entity.type
_entity.pdbx_description
1 polymer ?
#
loop_
_entity_poly.entity_id
_entity_poly.type
_entity_poly.pdbx_seq_one_letter_code
_entity_poly.pdbx_strand_id
1 'polypeptide(L)'
;MQKITSITNNQQGSVIIMAVIILALLSIIGIAATNTSTTEVQVSTNAVLHNIAFYTADSGIAAGRAALNNLKIADAGNWDKLLFNLDAADEDRRIVSWNGVDCTTLDQIIDADGGRTVGLATFTLTIEDNIDLDGNDEVDSDDTIFLTSTLTAPYRNATATISTTVRGGGEAYAQEHYNASSSGEAGAESESVNTGDGPRW
;
A
#
# COMPACT_ATOMS: atom_id res chain seq x y z
N MET A 1 39.19 84.80 -10.74
CA MET A 1 39.51 83.47 -10.12
C MET A 1 38.23 82.77 -9.71
N GLN A 2 37.74 81.80 -10.50
CA GLN A 2 36.57 81.03 -10.16
C GLN A 2 37.02 79.81 -9.36
N LYS A 3 36.47 79.67 -8.14
CA LYS A 3 36.74 78.58 -7.22
C LYS A 3 35.83 77.43 -7.65
N ILE A 4 36.41 76.40 -8.26
CA ILE A 4 35.69 75.16 -8.59
C ILE A 4 35.49 74.38 -7.29
N THR A 5 34.30 74.40 -6.75
CA THR A 5 33.86 73.53 -5.64
C THR A 5 33.76 72.11 -6.17
N SER A 6 34.67 71.27 -5.84
CA SER A 6 34.60 69.80 -6.08
C SER A 6 33.46 69.25 -5.25
N ILE A 7 32.41 68.86 -5.93
CA ILE A 7 31.34 68.05 -5.33
C ILE A 7 31.89 66.64 -5.14
N THR A 8 32.40 66.38 -3.97
CA THR A 8 32.72 64.99 -3.57
C THR A 8 31.42 64.20 -3.52
N ASN A 9 31.12 63.45 -4.56
CA ASN A 9 30.02 62.54 -4.62
C ASN A 9 30.16 61.56 -3.43
N ASN A 10 29.27 61.71 -2.46
CA ASN A 10 29.18 60.80 -1.30
C ASN A 10 28.56 59.48 -1.74
N GLN A 11 29.32 58.63 -2.44
CA GLN A 11 28.87 57.32 -2.97
C GLN A 11 28.82 56.22 -1.91
N GLN A 12 29.33 56.48 -0.72
CA GLN A 12 29.40 55.49 0.37
C GLN A 12 28.02 55.02 0.84
N GLY A 13 27.04 55.90 0.86
CA GLY A 13 25.65 55.53 1.21
C GLY A 13 24.97 54.61 0.19
N SER A 14 25.29 54.79 -1.09
CA SER A 14 24.68 54.00 -2.20
C SER A 14 25.17 52.54 -2.16
N VAL A 15 26.43 52.29 -1.81
CA VAL A 15 27.02 50.95 -1.73
C VAL A 15 26.36 50.15 -0.60
N ILE A 16 26.10 50.76 0.54
CA ILE A 16 25.46 50.11 1.69
C ILE A 16 24.01 49.70 1.32
N ILE A 17 23.25 50.59 0.65
CA ILE A 17 21.89 50.29 0.23
C ILE A 17 21.89 49.11 -0.79
N MET A 18 22.80 49.11 -1.75
CA MET A 18 22.96 48.00 -2.68
C MET A 18 23.29 46.70 -1.98
N ALA A 19 24.21 46.72 -1.01
CA ALA A 19 24.59 45.54 -0.25
C ALA A 19 23.40 44.96 0.53
N VAL A 20 22.58 45.78 1.18
CA VAL A 20 21.40 45.39 1.91
C VAL A 20 20.36 44.78 0.96
N ILE A 21 20.15 45.39 -0.21
CA ILE A 21 19.23 44.82 -1.21
C ILE A 21 19.68 43.46 -1.69
N ILE A 22 20.96 43.29 -1.99
CA ILE A 22 21.53 42.01 -2.42
C ILE A 22 21.39 40.95 -1.32
N LEU A 23 21.68 41.31 -0.06
CA LEU A 23 21.47 40.39 1.07
C LEU A 23 19.99 39.98 1.24
N ALA A 24 19.09 40.93 1.08
CA ALA A 24 17.64 40.63 1.14
C ALA A 24 17.22 39.67 0.02
N LEU A 25 17.68 39.91 -1.21
CA LEU A 25 17.38 39.02 -2.34
C LEU A 25 17.99 37.61 -2.13
N LEU A 26 19.23 37.53 -1.68
CA LEU A 26 19.86 36.23 -1.37
C LEU A 26 19.12 35.48 -0.26
N SER A 27 18.63 36.20 0.76
CA SER A 27 17.81 35.60 1.83
C SER A 27 16.51 35.02 1.30
N ILE A 28 15.82 35.73 0.43
CA ILE A 28 14.56 35.26 -0.20
C ILE A 28 14.82 34.01 -1.06
N ILE A 29 15.87 34.04 -1.88
CA ILE A 29 16.27 32.90 -2.72
C ILE A 29 16.64 31.70 -1.84
N GLY A 30 17.38 31.93 -0.76
CA GLY A 30 17.77 30.87 0.18
C GLY A 30 16.56 30.20 0.83
N ILE A 31 15.57 30.98 1.29
CA ILE A 31 14.33 30.45 1.87
C ILE A 31 13.53 29.68 0.81
N ALA A 32 13.41 30.21 -0.41
CA ALA A 32 12.70 29.56 -1.50
C ALA A 32 13.34 28.20 -1.85
N ALA A 33 14.67 28.17 -1.97
CA ALA A 33 15.42 26.93 -2.25
C ALA A 33 15.23 25.88 -1.15
N THR A 34 15.27 26.29 0.11
CA THR A 34 15.05 25.39 1.25
C THR A 34 13.65 24.80 1.25
N ASN A 35 12.63 25.62 0.99
CA ASN A 35 11.24 25.17 0.92
C ASN A 35 11.04 24.16 -0.21
N THR A 36 11.60 24.42 -1.40
CA THR A 36 11.55 23.50 -2.54
C THR A 36 12.19 22.16 -2.18
N SER A 37 13.40 22.18 -1.62
CA SER A 37 14.12 20.97 -1.22
C SER A 37 13.34 20.15 -0.17
N THR A 38 12.74 20.82 0.81
CA THR A 38 11.91 20.15 1.83
C THR A 38 10.70 19.46 1.19
N THR A 39 10.03 20.13 0.26
CA THR A 39 8.89 19.57 -0.46
C THR A 39 9.29 18.37 -1.31
N GLU A 40 10.40 18.45 -2.02
CA GLU A 40 10.93 17.35 -2.83
C GLU A 40 11.25 16.10 -1.97
N VAL A 41 11.87 16.30 -0.81
CA VAL A 41 12.15 15.21 0.13
C VAL A 41 10.84 14.59 0.63
N GLN A 42 9.83 15.37 0.97
CA GLN A 42 8.54 14.86 1.42
C GLN A 42 7.84 14.06 0.32
N VAL A 43 7.81 14.57 -0.91
CA VAL A 43 7.21 13.87 -2.06
C VAL A 43 7.94 12.55 -2.33
N SER A 44 9.28 12.58 -2.35
CA SER A 44 10.09 11.38 -2.55
C SER A 44 9.85 10.34 -1.44
N THR A 45 9.82 10.77 -0.19
CA THR A 45 9.55 9.89 0.96
C THR A 45 8.16 9.26 0.85
N ASN A 46 7.14 10.04 0.51
CA ASN A 46 5.78 9.53 0.34
C ASN A 46 5.72 8.50 -0.81
N ALA A 47 6.40 8.76 -1.92
CA ALA A 47 6.46 7.81 -3.03
C ALA A 47 7.12 6.47 -2.62
N VAL A 48 8.20 6.52 -1.85
CA VAL A 48 8.86 5.31 -1.32
C VAL A 48 7.92 4.55 -0.37
N LEU A 49 7.25 5.26 0.55
CA LEU A 49 6.30 4.63 1.49
C LEU A 49 5.12 3.99 0.76
N HIS A 50 4.62 4.62 -0.29
CA HIS A 50 3.55 4.08 -1.13
C HIS A 50 3.98 2.78 -1.83
N ASN A 51 5.19 2.77 -2.40
CA ASN A 51 5.73 1.57 -3.03
C ASN A 51 5.92 0.43 -2.02
N ILE A 52 6.43 0.73 -0.84
CA ILE A 52 6.57 -0.29 0.23
C ILE A 52 5.20 -0.85 0.61
N ALA A 53 4.21 0.02 0.80
CA ALA A 53 2.86 -0.38 1.14
C ALA A 53 2.26 -1.32 0.07
N PHE A 54 2.39 -0.94 -1.19
CA PHE A 54 1.90 -1.72 -2.32
C PHE A 54 2.58 -3.11 -2.39
N TYR A 55 3.91 -3.16 -2.40
CA TYR A 55 4.62 -4.44 -2.48
C TYR A 55 4.42 -5.33 -1.26
N THR A 56 4.18 -4.75 -0.09
CA THR A 56 3.84 -5.53 1.10
C THR A 56 2.46 -6.17 0.96
N ALA A 57 1.46 -5.42 0.50
CA ALA A 57 0.13 -5.96 0.25
C ALA A 57 0.14 -7.01 -0.88
N ASP A 58 0.89 -6.79 -1.95
CA ASP A 58 1.07 -7.76 -3.05
C ASP A 58 1.73 -9.06 -2.57
N SER A 59 2.76 -8.93 -1.72
CA SER A 59 3.39 -10.10 -1.08
C SER A 59 2.40 -10.87 -0.21
N GLY A 60 1.48 -10.16 0.46
CA GLY A 60 0.40 -10.77 1.21
C GLY A 60 -0.54 -11.60 0.33
N ILE A 61 -0.92 -11.08 -0.83
CA ILE A 61 -1.72 -11.83 -1.81
C ILE A 61 -0.98 -13.10 -2.25
N ALA A 62 0.31 -13.01 -2.57
CA ALA A 62 1.09 -14.16 -2.99
C ALA A 62 1.17 -15.22 -1.88
N ALA A 63 1.42 -14.81 -0.63
CA ALA A 63 1.46 -15.69 0.53
C ALA A 63 0.09 -16.32 0.81
N GLY A 64 -0.97 -15.52 0.78
CA GLY A 64 -2.34 -15.98 0.99
C GLY A 64 -2.77 -17.03 -0.04
N ARG A 65 -2.48 -16.80 -1.31
CA ARG A 65 -2.74 -17.78 -2.38
C ARG A 65 -2.00 -19.09 -2.15
N ALA A 66 -0.73 -19.02 -1.78
CA ALA A 66 0.06 -20.23 -1.49
C ALA A 66 -0.53 -21.02 -0.30
N ALA A 67 -0.89 -20.33 0.78
CA ALA A 67 -1.50 -20.93 1.94
C ALA A 67 -2.86 -21.57 1.62
N LEU A 68 -3.74 -20.86 0.93
CA LEU A 68 -5.06 -21.35 0.51
C LEU A 68 -4.95 -22.56 -0.42
N ASN A 69 -4.03 -22.55 -1.37
CA ASN A 69 -3.79 -23.70 -2.24
C ASN A 69 -3.29 -24.91 -1.45
N ASN A 70 -2.38 -24.70 -0.51
CA ASN A 70 -1.88 -25.78 0.33
C ASN A 70 -2.97 -26.35 1.25
N LEU A 71 -3.84 -25.50 1.79
CA LEU A 71 -5.00 -25.93 2.57
C LEU A 71 -5.96 -26.78 1.75
N LYS A 72 -6.23 -26.36 0.50
CA LYS A 72 -7.11 -27.12 -0.41
C LYS A 72 -6.55 -28.49 -0.74
N ILE A 73 -5.24 -28.62 -0.91
CA ILE A 73 -4.57 -29.91 -1.15
C ILE A 73 -4.58 -30.80 0.09
N ALA A 74 -4.36 -30.21 1.28
CA ALA A 74 -4.24 -30.96 2.52
C ALA A 74 -5.59 -31.49 3.02
N ASP A 75 -6.65 -30.71 2.91
CA ASP A 75 -8.00 -31.08 3.38
C ASP A 75 -9.05 -30.22 2.70
N ALA A 76 -9.86 -30.82 1.86
CA ALA A 76 -10.99 -30.15 1.23
C ALA A 76 -11.95 -29.63 2.32
N GLY A 77 -12.42 -28.40 2.19
CA GLY A 77 -13.34 -27.76 3.14
C GLY A 77 -12.66 -26.95 4.26
N ASN A 78 -11.33 -26.80 4.26
CA ASN A 78 -10.67 -25.92 5.21
C ASN A 78 -10.96 -24.45 4.95
N TRP A 79 -11.34 -24.05 3.74
CA TRP A 79 -11.81 -22.72 3.45
C TRP A 79 -13.10 -22.40 4.20
N ASP A 80 -14.06 -23.34 4.24
CA ASP A 80 -15.30 -23.19 5.01
C ASP A 80 -15.04 -22.95 6.50
N LYS A 81 -14.01 -23.59 7.05
CA LYS A 81 -13.64 -23.34 8.44
C LYS A 81 -13.14 -21.91 8.65
N LEU A 82 -12.37 -21.39 7.71
CA LEU A 82 -11.87 -20.01 7.78
C LEU A 82 -12.98 -18.99 7.53
N LEU A 83 -13.86 -19.24 6.58
CA LEU A 83 -15.04 -18.39 6.29
C LEU A 83 -15.95 -18.35 7.52
N PHE A 84 -16.34 -19.49 8.05
CA PHE A 84 -17.14 -19.58 9.29
C PHE A 84 -16.54 -18.76 10.44
N ASN A 85 -15.21 -18.79 10.59
CA ASN A 85 -14.54 -18.10 11.68
C ASN A 85 -14.56 -16.56 11.57
N LEU A 86 -14.95 -15.99 10.43
CA LEU A 86 -15.03 -14.53 10.27
C LEU A 86 -16.06 -13.93 11.21
N ASP A 87 -17.22 -14.56 11.34
CA ASP A 87 -18.34 -14.08 12.13
C ASP A 87 -18.56 -14.85 13.44
N ALA A 88 -17.84 -15.98 13.62
CA ALA A 88 -17.97 -16.79 14.82
C ALA A 88 -17.36 -16.11 16.07
N ALA A 89 -18.01 -16.29 17.20
CA ALA A 89 -17.44 -15.95 18.50
C ALA A 89 -16.15 -16.78 18.75
N ASP A 90 -15.20 -16.26 19.52
CA ASP A 90 -13.90 -16.90 19.74
C ASP A 90 -14.02 -18.35 20.26
N GLU A 91 -15.06 -18.64 21.03
CA GLU A 91 -15.37 -19.97 21.59
C GLU A 91 -15.95 -20.94 20.58
N ASP A 92 -16.55 -20.44 19.48
CA ASP A 92 -17.20 -21.27 18.46
C ASP A 92 -16.30 -21.45 17.21
N ARG A 93 -15.13 -20.83 17.19
CA ARG A 93 -14.23 -20.91 16.04
C ARG A 93 -13.74 -22.33 15.76
N ARG A 94 -13.72 -22.68 14.47
CA ARG A 94 -13.23 -23.98 14.00
C ARG A 94 -11.73 -23.96 13.82
N ILE A 95 -11.05 -24.99 14.32
CA ILE A 95 -9.60 -25.10 14.28
C ILE A 95 -9.16 -25.71 12.96
N VAL A 96 -8.18 -25.09 12.33
CA VAL A 96 -7.37 -25.63 11.24
C VAL A 96 -5.99 -25.96 11.81
N SER A 97 -5.62 -27.24 11.87
CA SER A 97 -4.29 -27.63 12.32
C SER A 97 -3.30 -27.51 11.15
N TRP A 98 -2.32 -26.62 11.29
CA TRP A 98 -1.32 -26.33 10.25
C TRP A 98 0.10 -26.40 10.83
N ASN A 99 0.95 -27.24 10.26
CA ASN A 99 2.32 -27.46 10.76
C ASN A 99 2.42 -27.73 12.28
N GLY A 100 1.39 -28.37 12.87
CA GLY A 100 1.33 -28.63 14.30
C GLY A 100 0.89 -27.41 15.14
N VAL A 101 0.42 -26.34 14.51
CA VAL A 101 -0.16 -25.15 15.14
C VAL A 101 -1.65 -25.12 14.86
N ASP A 102 -2.43 -24.86 15.88
CA ASP A 102 -3.87 -24.67 15.75
C ASP A 102 -4.18 -23.22 15.33
N CYS A 103 -4.75 -23.07 14.15
CA CYS A 103 -5.03 -21.77 13.51
C CYS A 103 -6.54 -21.59 13.35
N THR A 104 -7.01 -20.38 13.52
CA THR A 104 -8.41 -19.99 13.29
C THR A 104 -8.55 -18.93 12.19
N THR A 105 -7.44 -18.34 11.75
CA THR A 105 -7.39 -17.32 10.70
C THR A 105 -6.30 -17.63 9.68
N LEU A 106 -6.45 -17.09 8.47
CA LEU A 106 -5.42 -17.20 7.43
C LEU A 106 -4.09 -16.57 7.86
N ASP A 107 -4.16 -15.50 8.63
CA ASP A 107 -2.99 -14.82 9.19
C ASP A 107 -2.15 -15.74 10.07
N GLN A 108 -2.81 -16.54 10.92
CA GLN A 108 -2.11 -17.51 11.81
C GLN A 108 -1.46 -18.65 11.01
N ILE A 109 -2.09 -19.08 9.92
CA ILE A 109 -1.54 -20.10 9.03
C ILE A 109 -0.24 -19.61 8.40
N ILE A 110 -0.21 -18.37 7.92
CA ILE A 110 0.99 -17.77 7.32
C ILE A 110 2.06 -17.50 8.38
N ASP A 111 1.67 -17.11 9.58
CA ASP A 111 2.62 -16.94 10.68
C ASP A 111 3.28 -18.27 11.08
N ALA A 112 2.56 -19.38 10.96
CA ALA A 112 3.12 -20.73 11.15
C ALA A 112 4.08 -21.16 10.03
N ASP A 113 3.99 -20.55 8.83
CA ASP A 113 4.85 -20.84 7.67
C ASP A 113 6.08 -19.90 7.54
N GLY A 114 6.21 -18.89 8.36
CA GLY A 114 7.36 -17.98 8.29
C GLY A 114 7.03 -16.51 8.54
N GLY A 115 5.76 -16.19 8.72
CA GLY A 115 5.30 -14.87 9.13
C GLY A 115 4.85 -13.95 7.99
N ARG A 116 4.21 -12.86 8.41
CA ARG A 116 3.58 -11.87 7.56
C ARG A 116 4.36 -10.57 7.40
N THR A 117 5.67 -10.63 7.59
CA THR A 117 6.51 -9.44 7.59
C THR A 117 7.41 -9.39 6.37
N VAL A 118 7.35 -8.28 5.63
CA VAL A 118 8.22 -7.98 4.49
C VAL A 118 9.07 -6.76 4.84
N GLY A 119 10.34 -6.99 5.15
CA GLY A 119 11.22 -5.94 5.69
C GLY A 119 10.77 -5.48 7.06
N LEU A 120 10.25 -4.25 7.16
CA LEU A 120 9.68 -3.69 8.40
C LEU A 120 8.15 -3.61 8.36
N ALA A 121 7.55 -3.97 7.24
CA ALA A 121 6.11 -3.86 7.01
C ALA A 121 5.42 -5.21 7.25
N THR A 122 4.23 -5.17 7.82
CA THR A 122 3.41 -6.35 8.08
C THR A 122 2.09 -6.22 7.31
N PHE A 123 1.64 -7.29 6.69
CA PHE A 123 0.33 -7.34 6.06
C PHE A 123 -0.66 -8.16 6.90
N THR A 124 -1.94 -7.90 6.69
CA THR A 124 -3.05 -8.67 7.24
C THR A 124 -3.88 -9.20 6.09
N LEU A 125 -4.36 -10.41 6.20
CA LEU A 125 -5.20 -11.05 5.19
C LEU A 125 -6.61 -11.26 5.72
N THR A 126 -7.57 -10.95 4.88
CA THR A 126 -8.97 -11.35 5.07
C THR A 126 -9.42 -12.14 3.87
N ILE A 127 -10.29 -13.11 4.11
CA ILE A 127 -10.99 -13.87 3.08
C ILE A 127 -12.48 -13.60 3.24
N GLU A 128 -13.20 -13.62 2.16
CA GLU A 128 -14.66 -13.48 2.14
C GLU A 128 -15.18 -14.42 1.06
N ASP A 129 -16.35 -14.97 1.26
CA ASP A 129 -17.01 -15.72 0.22
C ASP A 129 -17.39 -14.81 -0.96
N ASN A 130 -17.41 -15.35 -2.16
CA ASN A 130 -17.89 -14.58 -3.29
C ASN A 130 -19.44 -14.51 -3.25
N ILE A 131 -20.01 -13.55 -3.98
CA ILE A 131 -21.47 -13.48 -4.13
C ILE A 131 -21.89 -14.57 -5.11
N ASP A 132 -22.03 -15.79 -4.61
CA ASP A 132 -22.65 -16.88 -5.35
C ASP A 132 -24.18 -16.97 -5.08
N LEU A 133 -24.85 -17.95 -5.62
CA LEU A 133 -26.31 -18.07 -5.52
C LEU A 133 -26.78 -18.91 -4.33
N ASP A 134 -25.87 -19.38 -3.47
CA ASP A 134 -26.19 -20.23 -2.34
C ASP A 134 -26.67 -19.44 -1.12
N GLY A 135 -26.30 -18.16 -1.00
CA GLY A 135 -26.74 -17.24 0.05
C GLY A 135 -26.18 -17.58 1.43
N ASN A 136 -25.03 -18.24 1.48
CA ASN A 136 -24.34 -18.63 2.70
C ASN A 136 -22.87 -18.21 2.69
N ASP A 137 -22.56 -17.10 3.32
CA ASP A 137 -21.22 -16.52 3.37
C ASP A 137 -20.20 -17.34 4.21
N GLU A 138 -20.66 -18.40 4.89
CA GLU A 138 -19.83 -19.26 5.73
C GLU A 138 -19.32 -20.54 5.03
N VAL A 139 -19.84 -20.81 3.82
CA VAL A 139 -19.54 -22.04 3.06
C VAL A 139 -19.29 -21.70 1.60
N ASP A 140 -18.10 -21.98 1.13
CA ASP A 140 -17.73 -21.82 -0.28
C ASP A 140 -18.27 -22.99 -1.10
N SER A 141 -19.26 -22.74 -1.96
CA SER A 141 -19.94 -23.75 -2.78
C SER A 141 -19.39 -23.87 -4.20
N ASP A 142 -18.66 -22.89 -4.70
CA ASP A 142 -18.15 -22.83 -6.07
C ASP A 142 -16.61 -22.83 -6.18
N ASP A 143 -15.93 -23.07 -5.06
CA ASP A 143 -14.47 -23.03 -4.94
C ASP A 143 -13.86 -21.64 -5.27
N THR A 144 -14.58 -20.55 -4.98
CA THR A 144 -14.17 -19.20 -5.32
C THR A 144 -14.34 -18.26 -4.13
N ILE A 145 -13.28 -17.65 -3.66
CA ILE A 145 -13.29 -16.70 -2.55
C ILE A 145 -12.59 -15.40 -2.91
N PHE A 146 -12.93 -14.32 -2.22
CA PHE A 146 -12.14 -13.08 -2.23
C PHE A 146 -11.03 -13.14 -1.20
N LEU A 147 -9.84 -12.78 -1.62
CA LEU A 147 -8.67 -12.63 -0.75
C LEU A 147 -8.25 -11.16 -0.76
N THR A 148 -8.24 -10.55 0.40
CA THR A 148 -7.83 -9.15 0.57
C THR A 148 -6.60 -9.08 1.47
N SER A 149 -5.59 -8.35 1.00
CA SER A 149 -4.37 -8.06 1.74
C SER A 149 -4.26 -6.57 2.03
N THR A 150 -4.01 -6.23 3.29
CA THR A 150 -3.88 -4.84 3.73
C THR A 150 -2.58 -4.65 4.50
N LEU A 151 -1.84 -3.57 4.20
CA LEU A 151 -0.70 -3.15 5.01
C LEU A 151 -1.17 -2.70 6.40
N THR A 152 -0.58 -3.27 7.46
CA THR A 152 -1.00 -2.97 8.83
C THR A 152 -0.02 -2.06 9.58
N ALA A 153 1.28 -2.15 9.35
CA ALA A 153 2.30 -1.39 10.08
C ALA A 153 3.64 -1.37 9.33
N PRO A 154 4.57 -0.46 9.64
CA PRO A 154 4.56 0.62 10.62
C PRO A 154 4.21 2.02 10.07
N TYR A 155 3.79 2.12 8.83
CA TYR A 155 3.73 3.38 8.09
C TYR A 155 2.34 4.03 8.20
N ARG A 156 2.15 4.94 9.16
CA ARG A 156 0.85 5.58 9.45
C ARG A 156 0.21 6.32 8.27
N ASN A 157 1.01 6.76 7.30
CA ASN A 157 0.55 7.59 6.17
C ASN A 157 0.57 6.86 4.83
N ALA A 158 0.94 5.57 4.82
CA ALA A 158 0.91 4.75 3.63
C ALA A 158 0.05 3.52 3.91
N THR A 159 -1.07 3.43 3.23
CA THR A 159 -1.95 2.27 3.25
C THR A 159 -2.04 1.71 1.85
N ALA A 160 -2.07 0.39 1.74
CA ALA A 160 -2.39 -0.28 0.49
C ALA A 160 -3.28 -1.48 0.83
N THR A 161 -4.33 -1.64 0.05
CA THR A 161 -5.22 -2.79 0.11
C THR A 161 -5.33 -3.37 -1.29
N ILE A 162 -5.09 -4.65 -1.43
CA ILE A 162 -5.22 -5.38 -2.68
C ILE A 162 -6.20 -6.51 -2.45
N SER A 163 -7.22 -6.59 -3.29
CA SER A 163 -8.20 -7.67 -3.27
C SER A 163 -8.12 -8.46 -4.57
N THR A 164 -8.24 -9.78 -4.49
CA THR A 164 -8.20 -10.67 -5.63
C THR A 164 -9.15 -11.83 -5.42
N THR A 165 -9.66 -12.37 -6.51
CA THR A 165 -10.43 -13.62 -6.49
C THR A 165 -9.46 -14.80 -6.53
N VAL A 166 -9.66 -15.78 -5.67
CA VAL A 166 -8.93 -17.04 -5.65
C VAL A 166 -9.92 -18.16 -5.94
N ARG A 167 -9.58 -19.01 -6.90
CA ARG A 167 -10.37 -20.18 -7.24
C ARG A 167 -9.61 -21.46 -6.91
N GLY A 168 -10.23 -22.34 -6.16
CA GLY A 168 -9.70 -23.67 -5.83
C GLY A 168 -9.92 -24.65 -6.96
N GLY A 169 -8.87 -25.40 -7.36
CA GLY A 169 -9.04 -26.54 -8.26
C GLY A 169 -8.70 -26.34 -9.73
N GLY A 170 -7.75 -25.45 -10.05
CA GLY A 170 -7.23 -25.33 -11.40
C GLY A 170 -6.88 -23.86 -11.71
N GLU A 171 -5.80 -23.67 -12.38
CA GLU A 171 -5.21 -22.41 -12.87
C GLU A 171 -5.84 -21.09 -12.35
N ALA A 172 -5.10 -20.43 -11.46
CA ALA A 172 -5.51 -19.16 -10.88
C ALA A 172 -5.68 -18.08 -11.96
N TYR A 173 -6.89 -17.69 -12.25
CA TYR A 173 -7.16 -16.46 -12.97
C TYR A 173 -7.13 -15.31 -11.95
N ALA A 174 -6.01 -14.61 -11.90
CA ALA A 174 -5.92 -13.39 -11.13
C ALA A 174 -6.62 -12.26 -11.85
N GLN A 175 -7.74 -11.81 -11.33
CA GLN A 175 -8.28 -10.51 -11.68
C GLN A 175 -7.90 -9.54 -10.55
N GLU A 176 -6.84 -8.78 -10.78
CA GLU A 176 -6.35 -7.82 -9.79
C GLU A 176 -7.15 -6.53 -9.90
N HIS A 177 -7.93 -6.21 -8.87
CA HIS A 177 -8.49 -4.89 -8.69
C HIS A 177 -7.59 -4.06 -7.78
N TYR A 178 -6.87 -3.10 -8.35
CA TYR A 178 -6.06 -2.16 -7.60
C TYR A 178 -6.92 -1.01 -7.07
N ASN A 179 -7.16 -0.99 -5.78
CA ASN A 179 -7.65 0.19 -5.10
C ASN A 179 -6.53 0.81 -4.25
N ALA A 180 -5.69 1.62 -4.88
CA ALA A 180 -4.77 2.48 -4.15
C ALA A 180 -5.53 3.74 -3.72
N SER A 181 -6.13 3.72 -2.54
CA SER A 181 -6.65 4.94 -1.95
C SER A 181 -5.52 5.72 -1.29
N SER A 182 -4.97 6.71 -1.99
CA SER A 182 -4.18 7.74 -1.37
C SER A 182 -5.14 8.68 -0.64
N SER A 183 -4.98 8.86 0.66
CA SER A 183 -5.60 9.98 1.39
C SER A 183 -4.88 11.28 1.01
N GLY A 184 -5.15 11.75 -0.20
CA GLY A 184 -4.68 12.99 -0.78
C GLY A 184 -5.51 13.20 -2.03
N GLU A 185 -6.41 14.18 -1.96
CA GLU A 185 -7.29 14.61 -3.03
C GLU A 185 -6.58 14.69 -4.39
N ALA A 186 -6.89 13.76 -5.29
CA ALA A 186 -6.93 13.99 -6.73
C ALA A 186 -7.58 12.78 -7.39
N GLY A 187 -8.79 12.95 -7.90
CA GLY A 187 -9.48 11.92 -8.65
C GLY A 187 -8.68 11.51 -9.89
N ALA A 188 -8.44 10.23 -10.01
CA ALA A 188 -8.11 9.60 -11.27
C ALA A 188 -9.02 8.38 -11.39
N GLU A 189 -9.94 8.46 -12.31
CA GLU A 189 -10.75 7.32 -12.74
C GLU A 189 -9.80 6.28 -13.34
N SER A 190 -9.76 5.09 -12.74
CA SER A 190 -9.00 3.98 -13.31
C SER A 190 -9.84 3.30 -14.37
N GLU A 191 -9.48 3.48 -15.62
CA GLU A 191 -9.97 2.67 -16.73
C GLU A 191 -9.54 1.22 -16.53
N SER A 192 -10.52 0.31 -16.47
CA SER A 192 -10.28 -1.12 -16.46
C SER A 192 -9.75 -1.56 -17.83
N VAL A 193 -8.47 -1.88 -17.90
CA VAL A 193 -7.90 -2.51 -19.10
C VAL A 193 -8.28 -3.98 -19.08
N ASN A 194 -9.28 -4.32 -19.87
CA ASN A 194 -9.63 -5.70 -20.19
C ASN A 194 -8.60 -6.25 -21.21
N THR A 195 -7.60 -6.97 -20.74
CA THR A 195 -6.68 -7.71 -21.61
C THR A 195 -7.14 -9.15 -21.78
N GLY A 196 -8.32 -9.32 -22.38
CA GLY A 196 -8.73 -10.59 -22.95
C GLY A 196 -8.22 -10.65 -24.39
N ASP A 197 -7.11 -11.32 -24.63
CA ASP A 197 -6.82 -12.14 -25.79
C ASP A 197 -5.33 -12.54 -25.76
N GLY A 198 -5.05 -13.71 -25.18
CA GLY A 198 -3.79 -14.41 -25.39
C GLY A 198 -3.81 -15.12 -26.76
N PRO A 199 -2.70 -15.14 -27.49
CA PRO A 199 -2.66 -15.75 -28.81
C PRO A 199 -2.83 -17.26 -28.73
N ARG A 200 -3.76 -17.77 -29.51
CA ARG A 200 -3.91 -19.20 -29.81
C ARG A 200 -2.77 -19.62 -30.73
N TRP A 201 -1.99 -20.58 -30.31
CA TRP A 201 -1.13 -21.42 -31.16
C TRP A 201 -1.57 -22.85 -31.08
#